data_f25aaf282b9848752c03dd2a5f8ca200
#
_entry.id   f25aaf282b9848752c03dd2a5f8ca200
#
_cell.length_a   1.000
_cell.length_b   1.000
_cell.length_c   1.000
_cell.angle_alpha   90.00
_cell.angle_beta   90.00
_cell.angle_gamma   90.00
#
_symmetry.space_group_name_H-M   'P 1'
#
loop_
_entity.id
_entity.type
_entity.pdbx_description
1 polymer ?
#
loop_
_entity_poly.entity_id
_entity_poly.type
_entity_poly.pdbx_seq_one_letter_code
_entity_poly.pdbx_strand_id
1 'polypeptide(L)'
;MIILTRLGNGMQIAVNPDLIERAEHTPDTVITLVDGHKLVVQEPVEEVVALIRAWRSSVAAEAIMLTRLASGSDMHTSTLTSSQYDTGHKTGSEGDHKDALMSDKAAQPSPLGRVLRLPAREV
;
A
#
# COMPACT_ATOMS: atom_id res chain seq x y z
N MET A 1 8.56 -13.46 -8.74
CA MET A 1 9.73 -13.58 -9.66
C MET A 1 9.67 -12.46 -10.66
N ILE A 2 10.79 -11.82 -10.94
CA ILE A 2 10.95 -10.85 -12.04
C ILE A 2 11.80 -11.48 -13.15
N ILE A 3 11.57 -11.06 -14.39
CA ILE A 3 12.35 -11.53 -15.54
C ILE A 3 13.33 -10.43 -15.92
N LEU A 4 14.59 -10.79 -16.04
CA LEU A 4 15.69 -9.91 -16.42
C LEU A 4 16.47 -10.52 -17.57
N THR A 5 17.19 -9.68 -18.34
CA THR A 5 17.96 -10.09 -19.49
C THR A 5 19.45 -9.99 -19.17
N ARG A 6 20.19 -11.09 -19.26
CA ARG A 6 21.66 -11.08 -19.08
C ARG A 6 22.32 -10.27 -20.18
N LEU A 7 23.23 -9.39 -19.80
CA LEU A 7 23.94 -8.53 -20.74
C LEU A 7 24.80 -9.31 -21.75
N GLY A 8 25.48 -10.38 -21.29
CA GLY A 8 26.46 -11.07 -22.12
C GLY A 8 25.89 -11.91 -23.26
N ASN A 9 24.73 -12.50 -23.09
CA ASN A 9 24.14 -13.44 -24.05
C ASN A 9 22.67 -13.17 -24.42
N GLY A 10 22.07 -12.14 -23.85
CA GLY A 10 20.66 -11.79 -24.08
C GLY A 10 19.66 -12.82 -23.55
N MET A 11 20.10 -13.79 -22.75
CA MET A 11 19.21 -14.79 -22.18
C MET A 11 18.40 -14.23 -21.03
N GLN A 12 17.10 -14.53 -21.02
CA GLN A 12 16.22 -14.18 -19.92
C GLN A 12 16.49 -15.08 -18.71
N ILE A 13 16.48 -14.48 -17.54
CA ILE A 13 16.60 -15.16 -16.26
C ILE A 13 15.46 -14.73 -15.34
N ALA A 14 14.90 -15.68 -14.61
CA ALA A 14 13.94 -15.41 -13.56
C ALA A 14 14.68 -15.23 -12.23
N VAL A 15 14.55 -14.07 -11.61
CA VAL A 15 15.19 -13.74 -10.34
C VAL A 15 14.13 -13.55 -9.26
N ASN A 16 14.40 -14.09 -8.07
CA ASN A 16 13.58 -13.78 -6.92
C ASN A 16 13.99 -12.40 -6.36
N PRO A 17 13.10 -11.40 -6.38
CA PRO A 17 13.42 -10.07 -5.89
C PRO A 17 13.85 -10.03 -4.42
N ASP A 18 13.40 -10.98 -3.61
CA ASP A 18 13.73 -11.02 -2.17
C ASP A 18 15.17 -11.46 -1.92
N LEU A 19 15.85 -12.00 -2.94
CA LEU A 19 17.27 -12.34 -2.89
C LEU A 19 18.18 -11.22 -3.40
N ILE A 20 17.63 -10.12 -3.87
CA ILE A 20 18.40 -8.96 -4.32
C ILE A 20 18.79 -8.12 -3.12
N GLU A 21 20.09 -8.03 -2.86
CA GLU A 21 20.65 -7.14 -1.85
C GLU A 21 20.71 -5.70 -2.36
N ARG A 22 21.26 -5.50 -3.58
CA ARG A 22 21.40 -4.18 -4.20
C ARG A 22 21.50 -4.27 -5.73
N ALA A 23 21.18 -3.17 -6.38
CA ALA A 23 21.40 -2.95 -7.80
C ALA A 23 22.22 -1.67 -7.98
N GLU A 24 23.27 -1.72 -8.80
CA GLU A 24 24.22 -0.61 -9.03
C GLU A 24 24.36 -0.39 -10.55
N HIS A 25 24.50 0.85 -10.95
CA HIS A 25 24.78 1.24 -12.33
C HIS A 25 26.25 1.62 -12.47
N THR A 26 27.10 0.75 -13.07
CA THR A 26 28.54 1.01 -13.19
C THR A 26 29.23 0.12 -14.23
N PRO A 27 29.41 0.45 -15.47
CA PRO A 27 28.57 1.28 -16.36
C PRO A 27 27.25 0.58 -16.71
N ASP A 28 27.18 -0.75 -16.52
CA ASP A 28 26.01 -1.58 -16.73
C ASP A 28 25.29 -1.83 -15.39
N THR A 29 24.09 -2.33 -15.44
CA THR A 29 23.36 -2.68 -14.23
C THR A 29 23.87 -3.99 -13.65
N VAL A 30 24.45 -3.89 -12.45
CA VAL A 30 24.93 -5.03 -11.68
C VAL A 30 24.00 -5.27 -10.49
N ILE A 31 23.40 -6.46 -10.46
CA ILE A 31 22.58 -6.92 -9.33
C ILE A 31 23.42 -7.82 -8.46
N THR A 32 23.53 -7.50 -7.18
CA THR A 32 24.17 -8.34 -6.18
C THR A 32 23.11 -9.06 -5.38
N LEU A 33 23.20 -10.38 -5.30
CA LEU A 33 22.32 -11.22 -4.51
C LEU A 33 22.85 -11.36 -3.07
N VAL A 34 21.99 -11.77 -2.14
CA VAL A 34 22.34 -11.94 -0.71
C VAL A 34 23.42 -13.00 -0.46
N ASP A 35 23.64 -13.92 -1.41
CA ASP A 35 24.71 -14.92 -1.39
C ASP A 35 26.03 -14.38 -1.99
N GLY A 36 26.05 -13.11 -2.42
CA GLY A 36 27.20 -12.46 -3.02
C GLY A 36 27.33 -12.66 -4.53
N HIS A 37 26.50 -13.48 -5.17
CA HIS A 37 26.50 -13.61 -6.62
C HIS A 37 26.12 -12.31 -7.32
N LYS A 38 26.79 -12.03 -8.44
CA LYS A 38 26.53 -10.84 -9.25
C LYS A 38 25.98 -11.23 -10.61
N LEU A 39 24.94 -10.50 -11.01
CA LEU A 39 24.30 -10.63 -12.31
C LEU A 39 24.41 -9.30 -13.03
N VAL A 40 24.94 -9.31 -14.25
CA VAL A 40 24.95 -8.11 -15.11
C VAL A 40 23.79 -8.22 -16.07
N VAL A 41 22.92 -7.23 -16.05
CA VAL A 41 21.64 -7.22 -16.79
C VAL A 41 21.53 -6.01 -17.70
N GLN A 42 20.66 -6.12 -18.71
CA GLN A 42 20.44 -5.06 -19.70
C GLN A 42 19.49 -3.97 -19.19
N GLU A 43 18.58 -4.34 -18.31
CA GLU A 43 17.58 -3.42 -17.76
C GLU A 43 18.29 -2.38 -16.88
N PRO A 44 17.97 -1.08 -17.03
CA PRO A 44 18.45 -0.05 -16.13
C PRO A 44 17.92 -0.24 -14.70
N VAL A 45 18.62 0.29 -13.71
CA VAL A 45 18.26 0.13 -12.29
C VAL A 45 16.82 0.55 -12.01
N GLU A 46 16.36 1.63 -12.67
CA GLU A 46 15.01 2.15 -12.53
C GLU A 46 13.96 1.14 -13.00
N GLU A 47 14.23 0.43 -14.08
CA GLU A 47 13.35 -0.61 -14.61
C GLU A 47 13.32 -1.82 -13.69
N VAL A 48 14.47 -2.24 -13.16
CA VAL A 48 14.54 -3.31 -12.16
C VAL A 48 13.69 -2.97 -10.93
N VAL A 49 13.78 -1.73 -10.44
CA VAL A 49 12.96 -1.25 -9.33
C VAL A 49 11.48 -1.27 -9.68
N ALA A 50 11.10 -0.87 -10.90
CA ALA A 50 9.72 -0.90 -11.36
C ALA A 50 9.17 -2.34 -11.44
N LEU A 51 9.96 -3.28 -11.95
CA LEU A 51 9.60 -4.70 -11.99
C LEU A 51 9.39 -5.29 -10.60
N ILE A 52 10.26 -4.95 -9.65
CA ILE A 52 10.12 -5.40 -8.25
C ILE A 52 8.82 -4.84 -7.64
N ARG A 53 8.52 -3.56 -7.85
CA ARG A 53 7.29 -2.95 -7.36
C ARG A 53 6.04 -3.61 -7.95
N ALA A 54 6.03 -3.83 -9.26
CA ALA A 54 4.93 -4.48 -9.94
C ALA A 54 4.70 -5.90 -9.42
N TRP A 55 5.76 -6.65 -9.23
CA TRP A 55 5.69 -8.01 -8.66
C TRP A 55 5.11 -8.00 -7.24
N ARG A 56 5.60 -7.13 -6.35
CA ARG A 56 5.08 -7.00 -4.99
C ARG A 56 3.62 -6.59 -4.95
N SER A 57 3.23 -5.68 -5.82
CA SER A 57 1.83 -5.26 -5.95
C SER A 57 0.93 -6.39 -6.41
N SER A 58 1.37 -7.22 -7.36
CA SER A 58 0.60 -8.38 -7.83
C SER A 58 0.40 -9.41 -6.74
N VAL A 59 1.44 -9.72 -5.96
CA VAL A 59 1.37 -10.66 -4.84
C VAL A 59 0.39 -10.16 -3.76
N ALA A 60 0.46 -8.87 -3.43
CA ALA A 60 -0.45 -8.26 -2.46
C ALA A 60 -1.91 -8.27 -2.93
N ALA A 61 -2.15 -7.95 -4.21
CA ALA A 61 -3.49 -7.96 -4.79
C ALA A 61 -4.09 -9.36 -4.80
N GLU A 62 -3.29 -10.38 -5.13
CA GLU A 62 -3.71 -11.78 -5.12
C GLU A 62 -4.08 -12.25 -3.71
N ALA A 63 -3.29 -11.90 -2.69
CA ALA A 63 -3.58 -12.21 -1.30
C ALA A 63 -4.92 -11.58 -0.84
N ILE A 64 -5.17 -10.32 -1.20
CA ILE A 64 -6.44 -9.64 -0.89
C ILE A 64 -7.62 -10.32 -1.57
N MET A 65 -7.44 -10.74 -2.82
CA MET A 65 -8.49 -11.41 -3.59
C MET A 65 -8.85 -12.77 -2.97
N LEU A 66 -7.85 -13.55 -2.57
CA LEU A 66 -8.04 -14.82 -1.87
C LEU A 66 -8.76 -14.64 -0.52
N THR A 67 -8.40 -13.61 0.24
CA THR A 67 -9.07 -13.28 1.50
C THR A 67 -10.54 -12.92 1.29
N ARG A 68 -10.85 -12.15 0.25
CA ARG A 68 -12.24 -11.80 -0.09
C ARG A 68 -13.06 -13.01 -0.51
N LEU A 69 -12.48 -13.92 -1.28
CA LEU A 69 -13.15 -15.17 -1.69
C LEU A 69 -13.41 -16.07 -0.48
N ALA A 70 -12.46 -16.15 0.45
CA ALA A 70 -12.62 -16.93 1.68
C ALA A 70 -13.68 -16.33 2.62
N SER A 71 -13.80 -15.00 2.68
CA SER A 71 -14.78 -14.30 3.52
C SER A 71 -16.18 -14.22 2.88
N GLY A 72 -16.30 -14.46 1.58
CA GLY A 72 -17.56 -14.39 0.84
C GLY A 72 -18.52 -15.56 1.07
N SER A 73 -18.11 -16.56 1.83
CA SER A 73 -18.95 -17.74 2.13
C SER A 73 -19.99 -17.50 3.24
N ASP A 74 -19.92 -16.39 3.97
CA ASP A 74 -20.79 -16.11 5.13
C ASP A 74 -21.70 -14.89 4.94
N MET A 75 -22.07 -14.57 3.71
CA MET A 75 -23.20 -13.67 3.50
C MET A 75 -24.50 -14.42 3.72
N HIS A 76 -24.82 -14.72 4.97
CA HIS A 76 -26.19 -14.98 5.37
C HIS A 76 -26.99 -13.68 5.12
N THR A 77 -27.84 -13.77 4.14
CA THR A 77 -28.92 -12.84 3.86
C THR A 77 -29.75 -12.64 5.12
N SER A 78 -29.42 -11.63 5.91
CA SER A 78 -30.33 -11.11 6.92
C SER A 78 -31.40 -10.31 6.20
N THR A 79 -32.45 -11.01 5.80
CA THR A 79 -33.71 -10.44 5.38
C THR A 79 -34.26 -9.66 6.56
N LEU A 80 -34.08 -8.35 6.56
CA LEU A 80 -34.78 -7.47 7.48
C LEU A 80 -36.24 -7.45 7.07
N THR A 81 -37.02 -8.26 7.74
CA THR A 81 -38.48 -8.17 7.74
C THR A 81 -38.85 -6.86 8.43
N SER A 82 -39.24 -5.87 7.64
CA SER A 82 -39.85 -4.67 8.16
C SER A 82 -41.20 -5.02 8.78
N SER A 83 -41.23 -5.13 10.10
CA SER A 83 -42.49 -5.16 10.83
C SER A 83 -42.96 -3.72 11.02
N GLN A 84 -44.05 -3.39 10.33
CA GLN A 84 -44.86 -2.24 10.57
C GLN A 84 -45.44 -2.33 11.98
N TYR A 85 -45.18 -1.32 12.79
CA TYR A 85 -46.05 -0.93 13.89
C TYR A 85 -46.48 0.51 13.72
N ASP A 86 -47.68 0.60 13.18
CA ASP A 86 -48.55 1.76 13.27
C ASP A 86 -49.13 1.81 14.68
N THR A 87 -48.87 2.83 15.44
CA THR A 87 -49.78 3.28 16.49
C THR A 87 -49.51 4.75 16.77
N GLY A 88 -50.47 5.56 16.38
CA GLY A 88 -50.47 6.97 16.69
C GLY A 88 -50.67 7.25 18.18
N HIS A 89 -50.11 8.32 18.63
CA HIS A 89 -50.68 9.15 19.66
C HIS A 89 -50.22 10.62 19.54
N LYS A 90 -51.20 11.48 19.47
CA LYS A 90 -51.11 12.94 19.54
C LYS A 90 -50.78 13.41 20.94
N THR A 91 -50.14 14.52 21.02
CA THR A 91 -50.25 15.73 21.89
C THR A 91 -48.84 16.20 22.19
N GLY A 92 -48.39 17.34 21.80
CA GLY A 92 -48.78 18.67 22.15
C GLY A 92 -47.91 19.19 23.29
N SER A 93 -46.99 20.09 22.99
CA SER A 93 -46.72 21.27 23.80
C SER A 93 -45.43 21.98 23.37
N GLU A 94 -45.59 23.24 23.21
CA GLU A 94 -44.60 24.30 23.02
C GLU A 94 -43.47 24.26 24.05
N GLY A 95 -42.32 24.73 23.66
CA GLY A 95 -41.20 25.02 24.53
C GLY A 95 -40.06 25.69 23.75
N ASP A 96 -40.25 26.97 23.52
CA ASP A 96 -39.28 27.96 23.14
C ASP A 96 -38.08 27.93 24.08
N HIS A 97 -36.83 27.80 23.55
CA HIS A 97 -35.70 28.51 24.15
C HIS A 97 -34.56 28.63 23.15
N LYS A 98 -34.33 29.86 22.88
CA LYS A 98 -33.17 30.50 22.28
C LYS A 98 -31.89 30.19 22.99
N ASP A 99 -30.87 30.51 22.21
CA ASP A 99 -29.50 30.92 22.56
C ASP A 99 -28.49 29.81 22.48
N ALA A 100 -27.65 29.98 21.56
CA ALA A 100 -26.57 30.90 21.42
C ALA A 100 -25.18 30.20 21.41
N LEU A 101 -24.40 30.67 20.48
CA LEU A 101 -22.95 30.86 20.51
C LEU A 101 -22.08 29.65 20.22
N MET A 102 -21.59 29.66 18.97
CA MET A 102 -20.20 29.99 18.65
C MET A 102 -19.18 29.33 19.56
N SER A 103 -18.51 28.37 19.00
CA SER A 103 -17.06 28.26 19.22
C SER A 103 -16.42 27.61 18.04
N ASP A 104 -15.90 28.46 17.21
CA ASP A 104 -14.70 28.30 16.42
C ASP A 104 -13.65 27.54 17.23
N LYS A 105 -13.24 26.40 16.76
CA LYS A 105 -11.91 25.92 17.11
C LYS A 105 -11.28 25.23 15.93
N ALA A 106 -10.45 26.00 15.30
CA ALA A 106 -9.51 25.70 14.26
C ALA A 106 -8.90 24.30 14.40
N ALA A 107 -8.95 23.57 13.31
CA ALA A 107 -8.14 22.40 13.10
C ALA A 107 -6.65 22.82 13.14
N GLN A 108 -5.92 22.30 14.08
CA GLN A 108 -4.48 22.43 14.12
C GLN A 108 -3.86 21.46 13.10
N PRO A 109 -2.94 21.94 12.27
CA PRO A 109 -2.16 21.06 11.41
C PRO A 109 -1.17 20.26 12.27
N SER A 110 -1.12 18.98 12.04
CA SER A 110 -0.14 18.05 12.61
C SER A 110 1.28 18.51 12.29
N PRO A 111 2.23 18.45 13.20
CA PRO A 111 3.61 18.81 12.94
C PRO A 111 4.23 17.76 12.00
N LEU A 112 4.62 18.26 10.84
CA LEU A 112 5.42 17.56 9.85
C LEU A 112 6.69 17.01 10.48
N GLY A 113 7.01 15.78 10.08
CA GLY A 113 8.10 14.98 10.55
C GLY A 113 9.44 15.70 10.64
N ARG A 114 10.06 15.50 11.75
CA ARG A 114 11.40 15.92 12.09
C ARG A 114 12.39 15.19 11.15
N VAL A 115 12.93 15.92 10.21
CA VAL A 115 14.05 15.45 9.38
C VAL A 115 15.26 15.29 10.28
N LEU A 116 15.67 14.06 10.56
CA LEU A 116 16.95 13.77 11.21
C LEU A 116 18.08 14.07 10.21
N ARG A 117 18.75 15.19 10.43
CA ARG A 117 20.02 15.47 9.76
C ARG A 117 21.09 14.56 10.38
N LEU A 118 21.60 13.65 9.57
CA LEU A 118 22.80 12.90 9.91
C LEU A 118 24.01 13.85 9.83
N PRO A 119 24.94 13.80 10.81
CA PRO A 119 26.15 14.60 10.74
C PRO A 119 27.05 14.11 9.61
N ALA A 120 27.59 15.07 8.87
CA ALA A 120 28.61 14.82 7.87
C ALA A 120 29.83 14.19 8.55
N ARG A 121 30.29 13.08 8.00
CA ARG A 121 31.53 12.45 8.40
C ARG A 121 32.66 13.23 7.72
N GLU A 122 33.38 14.01 8.50
CA GLU A 122 34.64 14.56 8.06
C GLU A 122 35.68 13.45 7.93
N VAL A 123 36.38 13.52 6.82
CA VAL A 123 37.56 12.67 6.51
C VAL A 123 38.77 13.23 7.24
#